data_8bcf4b3b07fd5d55a293dbb34572838e
#
_entry.id   8bcf4b3b07fd5d55a293dbb34572838e
#
_cell.length_a   1.000
_cell.length_b   1.000
_cell.length_c   1.000
_cell.angle_alpha   90.00
_cell.angle_beta   90.00
_cell.angle_gamma   90.00
#
_symmetry.space_group_name_H-M   'P 1'
#
loop_
_entity.id
_entity.type
_entity.pdbx_description
1 polymer ?
#
loop_
_entity_poly.entity_id
_entity_poly.type
_entity_poly.pdbx_seq_one_letter_code
_entity_poly.pdbx_strand_id
1 'polypeptide(L)'
;MDNFAIFILSHGRAENVYTIKSLKNHGYTGKVIIVIDNEDKTSEDYYDKYDNVQMFDKLEISKTFDEADNFKDRRSIVYARNACFDIAKKLGIKYFMQMDDDYTGFEYRVYSNQFQKPKRVKNLDSVIAALLGFYKSTPFYTISIAQGGDFIGGKNNKMAKTPTIYRKCMNSFICSTEREFQFVGRINEDVNTYTYKQSVGLLMGTIPMLALIQKTTQKNKGGMTDIYLDGGTYVKSFYSVIFSPSSCYVKPMGDKHLRLHHAVKWENAVPKIISEDVKI
;
A
#
# COMPACT_ATOMS: atom_id res chain seq x y z
N MET A 1 -3.57 -1.86 -22.05
CA MET A 1 -3.80 -2.37 -20.65
C MET A 1 -5.31 -2.42 -20.41
N ASP A 2 -5.96 -3.29 -21.14
CA ASP A 2 -7.40 -3.45 -21.01
C ASP A 2 -7.70 -4.04 -19.61
N ASN A 3 -8.79 -3.59 -18.99
CA ASN A 3 -9.21 -4.00 -17.65
C ASN A 3 -8.25 -3.66 -16.48
N PHE A 4 -7.46 -2.60 -16.61
CA PHE A 4 -6.59 -2.10 -15.54
C PHE A 4 -6.79 -0.61 -15.30
N ALA A 5 -6.75 -0.20 -14.02
CA ALA A 5 -6.71 1.21 -13.60
C ALA A 5 -5.81 1.42 -12.39
N ILE A 6 -5.28 2.63 -12.24
CA ILE A 6 -4.67 3.10 -11.01
C ILE A 6 -5.74 3.81 -10.18
N PHE A 7 -5.90 3.40 -8.92
CA PHE A 7 -6.75 4.02 -7.92
C PHE A 7 -5.90 4.84 -6.98
N ILE A 8 -6.13 6.15 -6.94
CA ILE A 8 -5.43 7.06 -6.03
C ILE A 8 -6.35 7.38 -4.86
N LEU A 9 -5.93 7.00 -3.67
CA LEU A 9 -6.67 7.19 -2.44
C LEU A 9 -6.37 8.58 -1.87
N SER A 10 -7.39 9.40 -1.67
CA SER A 10 -7.21 10.77 -1.19
C SER A 10 -8.35 11.20 -0.25
N HIS A 11 -8.04 12.08 0.71
CA HIS A 11 -8.99 12.67 1.63
C HIS A 11 -8.50 14.06 2.05
N GLY A 12 -9.33 15.09 1.84
CA GLY A 12 -9.04 16.47 2.26
C GLY A 12 -7.89 17.13 1.51
N ARG A 13 -7.55 16.70 0.28
CA ARG A 13 -6.34 17.13 -0.44
C ARG A 13 -6.53 17.32 -1.95
N ALA A 14 -7.71 17.71 -2.41
CA ALA A 14 -8.00 17.87 -3.82
C ALA A 14 -6.97 18.73 -4.58
N GLU A 15 -6.38 19.75 -3.92
CA GLU A 15 -5.32 20.60 -4.49
C GLU A 15 -3.96 19.90 -4.62
N ASN A 16 -3.73 18.81 -3.89
CA ASN A 16 -2.41 18.23 -3.65
C ASN A 16 -2.31 16.75 -3.99
N VAL A 17 -3.04 16.27 -4.98
CA VAL A 17 -2.93 14.89 -5.50
C VAL A 17 -1.67 14.78 -6.38
N TYR A 18 -0.49 14.79 -5.72
CA TYR A 18 0.83 14.79 -6.40
C TYR A 18 1.05 13.57 -7.27
N THR A 19 0.48 12.44 -6.91
CA THR A 19 0.61 11.17 -7.62
C THR A 19 0.15 11.27 -9.07
N ILE A 20 -0.91 12.04 -9.38
CA ILE A 20 -1.37 12.25 -10.77
C ILE A 20 -0.26 12.88 -11.63
N LYS A 21 0.33 13.97 -11.13
CA LYS A 21 1.44 14.65 -11.83
C LYS A 21 2.64 13.73 -11.97
N SER A 22 2.92 12.95 -10.94
CA SER A 22 4.02 11.98 -10.93
C SER A 22 3.81 10.89 -11.99
N LEU A 23 2.62 10.30 -12.08
CA LEU A 23 2.27 9.31 -13.10
C LEU A 23 2.48 9.85 -14.51
N LYS A 24 1.93 11.03 -14.83
CA LYS A 24 2.11 11.70 -16.13
C LYS A 24 3.58 11.95 -16.45
N ASN A 25 4.34 12.46 -15.49
CA ASN A 25 5.77 12.78 -15.67
C ASN A 25 6.66 11.54 -15.89
N HIS A 26 6.17 10.35 -15.51
CA HIS A 26 6.87 9.08 -15.70
C HIS A 26 6.30 8.25 -16.86
N GLY A 27 5.42 8.86 -17.70
CA GLY A 27 4.91 8.25 -18.92
C GLY A 27 3.84 7.19 -18.69
N TYR A 28 2.99 7.38 -17.68
CA TYR A 28 1.76 6.62 -17.54
C TYR A 28 0.63 7.27 -18.33
N THR A 29 -0.02 6.50 -19.21
CA THR A 29 -1.10 6.96 -20.09
C THR A 29 -2.44 6.25 -19.82
N GLY A 30 -2.45 5.26 -18.92
CA GLY A 30 -3.62 4.46 -18.62
C GLY A 30 -4.65 5.19 -17.75
N LYS A 31 -5.73 4.46 -17.42
CA LYS A 31 -6.85 4.97 -16.63
C LYS A 31 -6.42 5.25 -15.18
N VAL A 32 -6.75 6.45 -14.68
CA VAL A 32 -6.57 6.85 -13.29
C VAL A 32 -7.94 7.20 -12.71
N ILE A 33 -8.21 6.74 -11.50
CA ILE A 33 -9.43 7.00 -10.74
C ILE A 33 -9.04 7.49 -9.36
N ILE A 34 -9.62 8.61 -8.93
CA ILE A 34 -9.46 9.10 -7.57
C ILE A 34 -10.56 8.50 -6.71
N VAL A 35 -10.18 7.93 -5.59
CA VAL A 35 -11.10 7.30 -4.63
C VAL A 35 -11.16 8.19 -3.39
N ILE A 36 -12.34 8.69 -3.09
CA ILE A 36 -12.65 9.55 -1.94
C ILE A 36 -13.78 8.94 -1.11
N ASP A 37 -13.93 9.40 0.11
CA ASP A 37 -15.02 8.96 0.99
C ASP A 37 -16.06 10.06 1.23
N ASN A 38 -17.28 9.64 1.64
CA ASN A 38 -18.41 10.54 1.90
C ASN A 38 -18.26 11.40 3.16
N GLU A 39 -17.25 11.16 4.00
CA GLU A 39 -16.93 11.99 5.16
C GLU A 39 -15.91 13.10 4.83
N ASP A 40 -15.41 13.16 3.59
CA ASP A 40 -14.53 14.23 3.12
C ASP A 40 -15.33 15.51 2.83
N LYS A 41 -15.11 16.52 3.65
CA LYS A 41 -15.79 17.82 3.53
C LYS A 41 -15.38 18.60 2.27
N THR A 42 -14.33 18.20 1.60
CA THR A 42 -13.80 18.80 0.36
C THR A 42 -14.10 17.96 -0.87
N SER A 43 -15.05 17.04 -0.77
CA SER A 43 -15.37 16.09 -1.85
C SER A 43 -15.73 16.78 -3.18
N GLU A 44 -16.44 17.90 -3.15
CA GLU A 44 -16.82 18.68 -4.34
C GLU A 44 -15.58 19.18 -5.09
N ASP A 45 -14.53 19.60 -4.38
CA ASP A 45 -13.29 20.08 -5.01
C ASP A 45 -12.62 19.01 -5.90
N TYR A 46 -12.82 17.72 -5.59
CA TYR A 46 -12.32 16.64 -6.43
C TYR A 46 -13.13 16.49 -7.72
N TYR A 47 -14.46 16.61 -7.66
CA TYR A 47 -15.30 16.54 -8.85
C TYR A 47 -15.05 17.72 -9.80
N ASP A 48 -14.76 18.90 -9.25
CA ASP A 48 -14.45 20.09 -10.03
C ASP A 48 -13.10 19.97 -10.78
N LYS A 49 -12.16 19.18 -10.26
CA LYS A 49 -10.78 19.13 -10.77
C LYS A 49 -10.44 17.88 -11.57
N TYR A 50 -11.16 16.80 -11.36
CA TYR A 50 -10.78 15.50 -11.90
C TYR A 50 -11.96 14.79 -12.55
N ASP A 51 -11.75 14.29 -13.77
CA ASP A 51 -12.82 13.65 -14.57
C ASP A 51 -13.28 12.30 -14.01
N ASN A 52 -12.43 11.59 -13.29
CA ASN A 52 -12.69 10.22 -12.80
C ASN A 52 -12.56 10.14 -11.28
N VAL A 53 -13.63 10.48 -10.58
CA VAL A 53 -13.73 10.40 -9.13
C VAL A 53 -14.77 9.34 -8.76
N GLN A 54 -14.45 8.50 -7.79
CA GLN A 54 -15.37 7.52 -7.20
C GLN A 54 -15.43 7.73 -5.70
N MET A 55 -16.64 7.92 -5.19
CA MET A 55 -16.92 8.07 -3.77
C MET A 55 -17.48 6.76 -3.21
N PHE A 56 -17.06 6.41 -1.99
CA PHE A 56 -17.59 5.29 -1.23
C PHE A 56 -18.15 5.76 0.12
N ASP A 57 -19.06 4.97 0.68
CA ASP A 57 -19.60 5.19 2.03
C ASP A 57 -18.66 4.54 3.05
N LYS A 58 -18.01 5.38 3.85
CA LYS A 58 -17.02 4.96 4.83
C LYS A 58 -17.61 4.14 5.97
N LEU A 59 -18.85 4.47 6.38
CA LEU A 59 -19.55 3.72 7.41
C LEU A 59 -19.94 2.32 6.92
N GLU A 60 -20.40 2.18 5.68
CA GLU A 60 -20.74 0.86 5.13
C GLU A 60 -19.48 -0.02 5.01
N ILE A 61 -18.37 0.54 4.54
CA ILE A 61 -17.11 -0.20 4.48
C ILE A 61 -16.61 -0.61 5.87
N SER A 62 -16.80 0.22 6.91
CA SER A 62 -16.39 -0.12 8.28
C SER A 62 -17.02 -1.39 8.84
N LYS A 63 -18.19 -1.77 8.33
CA LYS A 63 -18.90 -2.99 8.74
C LYS A 63 -18.34 -4.27 8.14
N THR A 64 -17.42 -4.16 7.18
CA THR A 64 -16.94 -5.31 6.39
C THR A 64 -15.65 -5.94 6.91
N PHE A 65 -14.92 -5.27 7.79
CA PHE A 65 -13.62 -5.74 8.29
C PHE A 65 -13.42 -5.41 9.77
N ASP A 66 -12.43 -6.03 10.39
CA ASP A 66 -12.07 -5.80 11.80
C ASP A 66 -11.18 -4.56 11.93
N GLU A 67 -11.68 -3.53 12.59
CA GLU A 67 -10.96 -2.27 12.88
C GLU A 67 -9.95 -2.41 14.02
N ALA A 68 -10.01 -3.48 14.81
CA ALA A 68 -9.22 -3.75 16.02
C ALA A 68 -9.50 -2.82 17.20
N ASP A 69 -10.47 -1.93 17.11
CA ASP A 69 -10.88 -1.05 18.20
C ASP A 69 -12.35 -0.63 18.09
N ASN A 70 -12.86 0.02 19.12
CA ASN A 70 -14.25 0.48 19.22
C ASN A 70 -14.35 2.03 19.29
N PHE A 71 -13.32 2.76 18.84
CA PHE A 71 -13.31 4.22 18.99
C PHE A 71 -14.23 4.96 18.03
N LYS A 72 -14.80 4.27 17.02
CA LYS A 72 -15.64 4.86 15.96
C LYS A 72 -14.94 6.00 15.21
N ASP A 73 -13.62 5.98 15.19
CA ASP A 73 -12.76 6.96 14.53
C ASP A 73 -12.34 6.44 13.17
N ARG A 74 -12.97 6.94 12.11
CA ARG A 74 -12.73 6.49 10.74
C ARG A 74 -11.69 7.30 9.97
N ARG A 75 -10.81 8.04 10.65
CA ARG A 75 -9.68 8.76 10.04
C ARG A 75 -8.55 7.80 9.63
N SER A 76 -8.79 6.93 8.65
CA SER A 76 -7.78 5.96 8.20
C SER A 76 -7.95 5.59 6.73
N ILE A 77 -6.85 5.20 6.09
CA ILE A 77 -6.81 4.80 4.69
C ILE A 77 -7.40 3.40 4.45
N VAL A 78 -7.51 2.56 5.47
CA VAL A 78 -7.99 1.18 5.36
C VAL A 78 -9.36 1.08 4.69
N TYR A 79 -10.24 2.03 4.95
CA TYR A 79 -11.58 2.08 4.34
C TYR A 79 -11.50 2.25 2.83
N ALA A 80 -10.69 3.18 2.35
CA ALA A 80 -10.49 3.39 0.93
C ALA A 80 -9.82 2.17 0.26
N ARG A 81 -8.86 1.53 0.94
CA ARG A 81 -8.23 0.30 0.43
C ARG A 81 -9.23 -0.83 0.25
N ASN A 82 -10.12 -1.05 1.21
CA ASN A 82 -11.17 -2.06 1.11
C ASN A 82 -12.24 -1.68 0.06
N ALA A 83 -12.67 -0.42 0.01
CA ALA A 83 -13.64 0.06 -0.97
C ALA A 83 -13.17 -0.11 -2.43
N CYS A 84 -11.87 -0.11 -2.69
CA CYS A 84 -11.32 -0.27 -4.04
C CYS A 84 -11.77 -1.55 -4.75
N PHE A 85 -11.97 -2.65 -4.02
CA PHE A 85 -12.44 -3.91 -4.61
C PHE A 85 -13.87 -3.79 -5.14
N ASP A 86 -14.78 -3.20 -4.36
CA ASP A 86 -16.16 -2.99 -4.77
C ASP A 86 -16.27 -1.96 -5.91
N ILE A 87 -15.48 -0.89 -5.85
CA ILE A 87 -15.39 0.11 -6.93
C ILE A 87 -14.90 -0.56 -8.22
N ALA A 88 -13.86 -1.39 -8.14
CA ALA A 88 -13.33 -2.11 -9.29
C ALA A 88 -14.37 -3.02 -9.93
N LYS A 89 -15.10 -3.81 -9.14
CA LYS A 89 -16.22 -4.65 -9.61
C LYS A 89 -17.30 -3.84 -10.29
N LYS A 90 -17.77 -2.76 -9.64
CA LYS A 90 -18.80 -1.87 -10.16
C LYS A 90 -18.41 -1.26 -11.52
N LEU A 91 -17.14 -0.98 -11.73
CA LEU A 91 -16.62 -0.39 -12.97
C LEU A 91 -16.16 -1.43 -14.01
N GLY A 92 -16.30 -2.73 -13.74
CA GLY A 92 -15.85 -3.81 -14.61
C GLY A 92 -14.31 -3.87 -14.75
N ILE A 93 -13.58 -3.38 -13.77
CA ILE A 93 -12.11 -3.37 -13.74
C ILE A 93 -11.63 -4.65 -13.05
N LYS A 94 -10.93 -5.51 -13.78
CA LYS A 94 -10.42 -6.77 -13.25
C LYS A 94 -9.15 -6.60 -12.43
N TYR A 95 -8.23 -5.75 -12.87
CA TYR A 95 -6.95 -5.49 -12.21
C TYR A 95 -6.84 -4.01 -11.88
N PHE A 96 -6.29 -3.71 -10.71
CA PHE A 96 -6.08 -2.32 -10.31
C PHE A 96 -4.84 -2.19 -9.43
N MET A 97 -4.30 -0.98 -9.37
CA MET A 97 -3.20 -0.64 -8.47
C MET A 97 -3.63 0.48 -7.55
N GLN A 98 -3.63 0.22 -6.25
CA GLN A 98 -3.88 1.25 -5.24
C GLN A 98 -2.62 2.05 -4.99
N MET A 99 -2.73 3.37 -4.91
CA MET A 99 -1.66 4.31 -4.61
C MET A 99 -2.16 5.40 -3.66
N ASP A 100 -1.27 5.92 -2.82
CA ASP A 100 -1.55 7.11 -2.03
C ASP A 100 -1.39 8.39 -2.89
N ASP A 101 -1.88 9.53 -2.43
CA ASP A 101 -1.93 10.79 -3.19
C ASP A 101 -0.62 11.60 -3.19
N ASP A 102 0.39 11.19 -2.42
CA ASP A 102 1.59 11.97 -2.12
C ASP A 102 2.89 11.50 -2.81
N TYR A 103 2.79 10.63 -3.83
CA TYR A 103 3.97 10.15 -4.55
C TYR A 103 4.51 11.20 -5.51
N THR A 104 5.83 11.35 -5.47
CA THR A 104 6.56 12.37 -6.24
C THR A 104 7.42 11.78 -7.35
N GLY A 105 7.60 10.46 -7.39
CA GLY A 105 8.36 9.81 -8.45
C GLY A 105 8.44 8.29 -8.36
N PHE A 106 9.02 7.72 -9.43
CA PHE A 106 9.26 6.29 -9.58
C PHE A 106 10.69 6.06 -10.06
N GLU A 107 11.38 5.11 -9.45
CA GLU A 107 12.78 4.80 -9.75
C GLU A 107 13.02 3.30 -9.89
N TYR A 108 13.89 2.95 -10.83
CA TYR A 108 14.54 1.63 -10.82
C TYR A 108 15.61 1.59 -9.73
N ARG A 109 15.70 0.47 -9.06
CA ARG A 109 16.72 0.17 -8.06
C ARG A 109 17.53 -1.05 -8.53
N VAL A 110 18.48 -0.79 -9.43
CA VAL A 110 19.29 -1.83 -10.05
C VAL A 110 20.66 -1.88 -9.40
N TYR A 111 21.12 -3.07 -9.08
CA TYR A 111 22.50 -3.30 -8.64
C TYR A 111 23.44 -3.31 -9.85
N SER A 112 24.38 -2.40 -9.87
CA SER A 112 25.48 -2.37 -10.83
C SER A 112 26.79 -2.26 -10.06
N ASN A 113 27.70 -3.23 -10.25
CA ASN A 113 29.07 -3.22 -9.69
C ASN A 113 29.19 -2.73 -8.24
N GLN A 114 28.44 -3.34 -7.34
CA GLN A 114 28.43 -3.08 -5.89
C GLN A 114 27.63 -1.84 -5.42
N PHE A 115 27.06 -1.03 -6.29
CA PHE A 115 26.26 0.13 -5.90
C PHE A 115 24.83 0.04 -6.46
N GLN A 116 23.87 0.31 -5.59
CA GLN A 116 22.50 0.52 -6.02
C GLN A 116 22.34 1.98 -6.43
N LYS A 117 22.26 2.22 -7.74
CA LYS A 117 22.00 3.56 -8.28
C LYS A 117 20.51 3.70 -8.60
N PRO A 118 19.82 4.70 -8.03
CA PRO A 118 18.47 5.01 -8.44
C PRO A 118 18.50 5.51 -9.89
N LYS A 119 17.54 5.05 -10.70
CA LYS A 119 17.36 5.48 -12.08
C LYS A 119 15.89 5.83 -12.28
N ARG A 120 15.61 7.05 -12.70
CA ARG A 120 14.25 7.50 -12.96
C ARG A 120 13.56 6.58 -13.97
N VAL A 121 12.33 6.14 -13.67
CA VAL A 121 11.45 5.48 -14.63
C VAL A 121 10.97 6.52 -15.64
N LYS A 122 11.09 6.23 -16.94
CA LYS A 122 10.64 7.11 -18.03
C LYS A 122 9.40 6.58 -18.76
N ASN A 123 9.16 5.28 -18.71
CA ASN A 123 8.02 4.62 -19.32
C ASN A 123 7.35 3.73 -18.28
N LEU A 124 6.44 4.33 -17.52
CA LEU A 124 5.74 3.65 -16.44
C LEU A 124 4.69 2.68 -16.99
N ASP A 125 4.15 2.90 -18.19
CA ASP A 125 3.25 1.95 -18.85
C ASP A 125 3.91 0.58 -19.03
N SER A 126 5.14 0.57 -19.56
CA SER A 126 5.89 -0.69 -19.73
C SER A 126 6.21 -1.36 -18.40
N VAL A 127 6.51 -0.59 -17.36
CA VAL A 127 6.76 -1.10 -16.02
C VAL A 127 5.51 -1.75 -15.44
N ILE A 128 4.37 -1.07 -15.52
CA ILE A 128 3.09 -1.61 -15.02
C ILE A 128 2.68 -2.84 -15.82
N ALA A 129 2.87 -2.86 -17.13
CA ALA A 129 2.61 -4.04 -17.96
C ALA A 129 3.46 -5.24 -17.51
N ALA A 130 4.73 -5.04 -17.22
CA ALA A 130 5.62 -6.09 -16.70
C ALA A 130 5.19 -6.58 -15.32
N LEU A 131 4.83 -5.66 -14.40
CA LEU A 131 4.31 -6.00 -13.07
C LEU A 131 3.01 -6.80 -13.16
N LEU A 132 2.10 -6.42 -14.04
CA LEU A 132 0.86 -7.14 -14.29
C LEU A 132 1.11 -8.53 -14.88
N GLY A 133 2.05 -8.65 -15.82
CA GLY A 133 2.49 -9.94 -16.36
C GLY A 133 2.97 -10.87 -15.24
N PHE A 134 3.86 -10.37 -14.40
CA PHE A 134 4.35 -11.11 -13.22
C PHE A 134 3.22 -11.47 -12.25
N TYR A 135 2.34 -10.53 -11.92
CA TYR A 135 1.22 -10.77 -11.02
C TYR A 135 0.28 -11.87 -11.55
N LYS A 136 -0.05 -11.83 -12.84
CA LYS A 136 -0.93 -12.80 -13.49
C LYS A 136 -0.32 -14.23 -13.55
N SER A 137 1.00 -14.33 -13.71
CA SER A 137 1.72 -15.60 -13.81
C SER A 137 2.14 -16.19 -12.45
N THR A 138 1.75 -15.58 -11.36
CA THR A 138 2.13 -16.00 -10.00
C THR A 138 0.92 -16.07 -9.08
N PRO A 139 0.98 -16.86 -7.99
CA PRO A 139 -0.11 -17.02 -7.04
C PRO A 139 -0.20 -15.86 -6.01
N PHE A 140 0.34 -14.69 -6.30
CA PHE A 140 0.23 -13.55 -5.40
C PHE A 140 -1.20 -12.98 -5.34
N TYR A 141 -1.70 -12.72 -4.14
CA TYR A 141 -2.91 -11.94 -3.91
C TYR A 141 -2.68 -10.45 -4.17
N THR A 142 -1.49 -9.99 -3.81
CA THR A 142 -1.05 -8.64 -4.14
C THR A 142 0.47 -8.56 -4.21
N ILE A 143 0.97 -7.65 -5.04
CA ILE A 143 2.37 -7.24 -5.07
C ILE A 143 2.46 -5.73 -4.92
N SER A 144 3.49 -5.28 -4.23
CA SER A 144 3.83 -3.86 -4.06
C SER A 144 5.19 -3.53 -4.65
N ILE A 145 5.46 -2.26 -4.87
CA ILE A 145 6.80 -1.77 -5.16
C ILE A 145 7.44 -1.20 -3.89
N ALA A 146 8.77 -1.18 -3.84
CA ALA A 146 9.52 -0.73 -2.67
C ALA A 146 9.46 0.78 -2.47
N GLN A 147 9.91 1.22 -1.31
CA GLN A 147 10.07 2.63 -0.96
C GLN A 147 11.42 2.90 -0.29
N GLY A 148 11.76 4.16 -0.06
CA GLY A 148 13.08 4.58 0.40
C GLY A 148 13.65 3.82 1.60
N GLY A 149 12.81 3.52 2.61
CA GLY A 149 13.21 2.76 3.80
C GLY A 149 13.64 1.31 3.53
N ASP A 150 13.25 0.75 2.38
CA ASP A 150 13.59 -0.61 1.98
C ASP A 150 15.06 -0.77 1.56
N PHE A 151 15.75 0.34 1.31
CA PHE A 151 17.12 0.37 0.81
C PHE A 151 18.16 0.72 1.88
N ILE A 152 17.76 0.78 3.15
CA ILE A 152 18.67 0.99 4.27
C ILE A 152 19.66 -0.20 4.33
N GLY A 153 20.95 0.08 4.44
CA GLY A 153 22.02 -0.93 4.39
C GLY A 153 22.75 -1.01 3.03
N GLY A 154 22.27 -0.30 2.00
CA GLY A 154 22.95 -0.17 0.69
C GLY A 154 23.29 -1.53 0.04
N LYS A 155 24.55 -1.72 -0.36
CA LYS A 155 25.02 -2.96 -1.02
C LYS A 155 24.85 -4.24 -0.20
N ASN A 156 24.81 -4.12 1.11
CA ASN A 156 24.66 -5.24 2.03
C ASN A 156 23.18 -5.60 2.28
N ASN A 157 22.25 -4.82 1.74
CA ASN A 157 20.83 -5.08 1.87
C ASN A 157 20.43 -6.30 1.02
N LYS A 158 20.19 -7.43 1.69
CA LYS A 158 19.76 -8.69 1.03
C LYS A 158 18.38 -8.59 0.39
N MET A 159 17.55 -7.66 0.85
CA MET A 159 16.13 -7.57 0.48
C MET A 159 15.89 -6.88 -0.86
N ALA A 160 16.84 -6.07 -1.32
CA ALA A 160 16.66 -5.23 -2.51
C ALA A 160 17.09 -5.91 -3.83
N LYS A 161 17.27 -7.24 -3.87
CA LYS A 161 17.83 -7.94 -5.04
C LYS A 161 16.80 -8.71 -5.86
N THR A 162 15.79 -9.26 -5.22
CA THR A 162 14.78 -10.12 -5.85
C THR A 162 13.40 -9.82 -5.28
N PRO A 163 12.32 -10.13 -6.01
CA PRO A 163 10.98 -10.16 -5.42
C PRO A 163 10.97 -10.98 -4.15
N THR A 164 10.30 -10.50 -3.11
CA THR A 164 10.35 -11.15 -1.81
C THR A 164 9.03 -11.08 -1.05
N ILE A 165 8.73 -12.17 -0.33
CA ILE A 165 7.64 -12.26 0.65
C ILE A 165 8.11 -11.94 2.09
N TYR A 166 9.41 -11.85 2.31
CA TYR A 166 10.04 -11.52 3.60
C TYR A 166 10.18 -10.01 3.80
N ARG A 167 9.23 -9.26 3.26
CA ARG A 167 9.23 -7.80 3.32
C ARG A 167 7.81 -7.26 3.40
N LYS A 168 7.70 -6.05 3.92
CA LYS A 168 6.47 -5.27 3.95
C LYS A 168 5.91 -5.05 2.54
N CYS A 169 4.71 -5.55 2.30
CA CYS A 169 3.91 -5.18 1.15
C CYS A 169 3.07 -3.96 1.55
N MET A 170 3.43 -2.78 1.08
CA MET A 170 2.86 -1.54 1.59
C MET A 170 2.83 -0.41 0.55
N ASN A 171 1.98 0.56 0.81
CA ASN A 171 1.80 1.83 0.09
C ASN A 171 1.29 1.71 -1.35
N SER A 172 1.66 0.70 -2.11
CA SER A 172 1.17 0.43 -3.46
C SER A 172 0.79 -1.04 -3.56
N PHE A 173 -0.40 -1.34 -4.07
CA PHE A 173 -0.90 -2.71 -4.13
C PHE A 173 -1.49 -2.99 -5.49
N ILE A 174 -0.92 -3.93 -6.25
CA ILE A 174 -1.55 -4.48 -7.44
C ILE A 174 -2.48 -5.59 -6.99
N CYS A 175 -3.75 -5.43 -7.30
CA CYS A 175 -4.86 -6.28 -6.86
C CYS A 175 -5.69 -6.77 -8.04
N SER A 176 -6.52 -7.78 -7.77
CA SER A 176 -7.51 -8.30 -8.70
C SER A 176 -8.83 -8.54 -7.99
N THR A 177 -9.95 -8.34 -8.69
CA THR A 177 -11.29 -8.70 -8.21
C THR A 177 -11.52 -10.21 -8.15
N GLU A 178 -10.60 -11.03 -8.70
CA GLU A 178 -10.64 -12.49 -8.60
C GLU A 178 -9.82 -13.03 -7.42
N ARG A 179 -8.93 -12.20 -6.83
CA ARG A 179 -8.09 -12.56 -5.69
C ARG A 179 -8.27 -11.54 -4.58
N GLU A 180 -9.50 -11.44 -4.09
CA GLU A 180 -9.85 -10.45 -3.08
C GLU A 180 -9.31 -10.82 -1.71
N PHE A 181 -9.00 -9.80 -0.96
CA PHE A 181 -8.67 -9.87 0.45
C PHE A 181 -9.09 -8.58 1.14
N GLN A 182 -9.22 -8.61 2.45
CA GLN A 182 -9.53 -7.44 3.25
C GLN A 182 -8.30 -6.97 3.98
N PHE A 183 -8.05 -5.67 3.91
CA PHE A 183 -7.15 -4.99 4.84
C PHE A 183 -7.82 -4.92 6.21
N VAL A 184 -7.04 -5.11 7.28
CA VAL A 184 -7.54 -5.19 8.65
C VAL A 184 -6.82 -4.23 9.57
N GLY A 185 -7.54 -3.76 10.57
CA GLY A 185 -7.04 -2.80 11.55
C GLY A 185 -7.03 -1.37 11.06
N ARG A 186 -7.56 -0.49 11.86
CA ARG A 186 -7.66 0.94 11.57
C ARG A 186 -6.29 1.62 11.47
N ILE A 187 -5.30 1.15 12.20
CA ILE A 187 -3.93 1.66 12.21
C ILE A 187 -2.95 0.55 11.81
N ASN A 188 -1.94 0.86 11.00
CA ASN A 188 -0.99 -0.12 10.42
C ASN A 188 -1.68 -1.19 9.56
N GLU A 189 -2.69 -0.83 8.81
CA GLU A 189 -3.49 -1.75 8.00
C GLU A 189 -2.63 -2.60 7.06
N ASP A 190 -1.54 -2.04 6.53
CA ASP A 190 -0.58 -2.74 5.69
C ASP A 190 0.14 -3.86 6.46
N VAL A 191 0.76 -3.53 7.61
CA VAL A 191 1.50 -4.50 8.45
C VAL A 191 0.56 -5.59 8.96
N ASN A 192 -0.60 -5.20 9.48
CA ASN A 192 -1.60 -6.14 9.98
C ASN A 192 -2.01 -7.13 8.88
N THR A 193 -2.29 -6.60 7.69
CA THR A 193 -2.80 -7.40 6.58
C THR A 193 -1.75 -8.37 6.06
N TYR A 194 -0.53 -7.94 5.73
CA TYR A 194 0.43 -8.87 5.17
C TYR A 194 0.91 -9.91 6.20
N THR A 195 1.02 -9.58 7.48
CA THR A 195 1.40 -10.58 8.49
C THR A 195 0.28 -11.58 8.77
N TYR A 196 -0.95 -11.11 8.87
CA TYR A 196 -2.11 -11.97 9.12
C TYR A 196 -2.47 -12.82 7.89
N LYS A 197 -2.61 -12.22 6.72
CA LYS A 197 -3.03 -12.94 5.51
C LYS A 197 -1.97 -13.94 5.02
N GLN A 198 -0.70 -13.60 5.10
CA GLN A 198 0.36 -14.54 4.74
C GLN A 198 0.43 -15.73 5.73
N SER A 199 0.17 -15.52 7.01
CA SER A 199 0.16 -16.63 7.97
C SER A 199 -0.90 -17.70 7.67
N VAL A 200 -1.95 -17.33 6.93
CA VAL A 200 -3.01 -18.25 6.48
C VAL A 200 -2.91 -18.64 5.00
N GLY A 201 -1.76 -18.40 4.36
CA GLY A 201 -1.47 -18.93 3.03
C GLY A 201 -1.65 -17.99 1.85
N LEU A 202 -2.04 -16.72 2.07
CA LEU A 202 -2.18 -15.74 0.99
C LEU A 202 -0.83 -15.06 0.71
N LEU A 203 -0.27 -15.28 -0.46
CA LEU A 203 1.02 -14.68 -0.82
C LEU A 203 0.89 -13.16 -1.06
N MET A 204 1.72 -12.39 -0.38
CA MET A 204 1.87 -10.95 -0.59
C MET A 204 3.35 -10.61 -0.74
N GLY A 205 3.72 -9.88 -1.78
CA GLY A 205 5.13 -9.68 -2.13
C GLY A 205 5.50 -8.25 -2.47
N THR A 206 6.79 -7.97 -2.36
CA THR A 206 7.38 -6.69 -2.74
C THR A 206 8.39 -6.87 -3.87
N ILE A 207 8.31 -6.00 -4.87
CA ILE A 207 9.21 -5.94 -6.02
C ILE A 207 10.25 -4.85 -5.76
N PRO A 208 11.43 -5.19 -5.21
CA PRO A 208 12.38 -4.19 -4.72
C PRO A 208 13.20 -3.52 -5.83
N MET A 209 13.15 -4.03 -7.07
CA MET A 209 13.80 -3.42 -8.23
C MET A 209 13.14 -2.12 -8.68
N LEU A 210 11.95 -1.85 -8.17
CA LEU A 210 11.20 -0.62 -8.38
C LEU A 210 10.92 0.04 -7.05
N ALA A 211 11.05 1.35 -7.00
CA ALA A 211 10.72 2.14 -5.82
C ALA A 211 9.85 3.33 -6.18
N LEU A 212 8.88 3.60 -5.32
CA LEU A 212 8.20 4.88 -5.30
C LEU A 212 8.95 5.87 -4.40
N ILE A 213 8.85 7.15 -4.76
CA ILE A 213 9.33 8.27 -3.96
C ILE A 213 8.10 9.00 -3.45
N GLN A 214 8.02 9.15 -2.13
CA GLN A 214 6.91 9.87 -1.51
C GLN A 214 7.44 11.06 -0.69
N LYS A 215 6.59 12.02 -0.41
CA LYS A 215 6.90 13.11 0.52
C LYS A 215 7.13 12.54 1.92
N THR A 216 7.96 13.22 2.70
CA THR A 216 8.23 12.80 4.08
C THR A 216 6.92 12.72 4.87
N THR A 217 6.63 11.55 5.42
CA THR A 217 5.45 11.29 6.25
C THR A 217 5.35 12.32 7.39
N GLN A 218 4.13 12.72 7.75
CA GLN A 218 3.82 13.68 8.82
C GLN A 218 4.14 15.16 8.55
N LYS A 219 4.57 15.53 7.34
CA LYS A 219 4.70 16.95 6.94
C LYS A 219 3.43 17.54 6.34
N ASN A 220 2.52 16.71 5.88
CA ASN A 220 1.24 17.14 5.33
C ASN A 220 0.18 17.13 6.44
N LYS A 221 -0.67 18.15 6.50
CA LYS A 221 -1.86 18.17 7.36
C LYS A 221 -2.87 17.14 6.88
N GLY A 222 -3.62 16.54 7.82
CA GLY A 222 -4.69 15.57 7.52
C GLY A 222 -4.21 14.11 7.37
N GLY A 223 -5.19 13.21 7.18
CA GLY A 223 -4.97 11.77 7.06
C GLY A 223 -4.48 11.14 8.37
N MET A 224 -3.58 10.16 8.27
CA MET A 224 -3.05 9.43 9.43
C MET A 224 -2.20 10.29 10.39
N THR A 225 -1.79 11.50 9.98
CA THR A 225 -0.97 12.39 10.81
C THR A 225 -1.66 12.71 12.13
N ASP A 226 -2.96 13.04 12.09
CA ASP A 226 -3.72 13.42 13.27
C ASP A 226 -3.86 12.26 14.25
N ILE A 227 -4.10 11.04 13.75
CA ILE A 227 -4.14 9.83 14.58
C ILE A 227 -2.80 9.57 15.27
N TYR A 228 -1.69 9.80 14.57
CA TYR A 228 -0.36 9.61 15.15
C TYR A 228 0.01 10.71 16.15
N LEU A 229 -0.55 11.91 16.01
CA LEU A 229 -0.41 12.97 17.01
C LEU A 229 -1.23 12.68 18.27
N ASP A 230 -2.45 12.14 18.10
CA ASP A 230 -3.34 11.80 19.22
C ASP A 230 -2.80 10.63 20.06
N GLY A 231 -2.41 9.51 19.41
CA GLY A 231 -2.02 8.27 20.08
C GLY A 231 -0.52 7.98 20.12
N GLY A 232 0.28 8.75 19.39
CA GLY A 232 1.71 8.53 19.22
C GLY A 232 2.04 7.22 18.47
N THR A 233 3.34 7.00 18.24
CA THR A 233 3.82 5.77 17.59
C THR A 233 3.69 4.54 18.49
N TYR A 234 3.43 4.74 19.77
CA TYR A 234 3.23 3.69 20.76
C TYR A 234 1.99 2.85 20.45
N VAL A 235 0.82 3.50 20.35
CA VAL A 235 -0.46 2.82 20.07
C VAL A 235 -0.40 2.07 18.73
N LYS A 236 0.12 2.72 17.69
CA LYS A 236 0.34 2.12 16.37
C LYS A 236 1.06 0.77 16.43
N SER A 237 2.04 0.62 17.32
CA SER A 237 2.86 -0.59 17.38
C SER A 237 2.10 -1.80 17.90
N PHE A 238 1.06 -1.61 18.68
CA PHE A 238 0.26 -2.69 19.25
C PHE A 238 -0.79 -3.26 18.31
N TYR A 239 -1.29 -2.49 17.33
CA TYR A 239 -2.28 -2.99 16.36
C TYR A 239 -1.77 -4.24 15.63
N SER A 240 -0.52 -4.22 15.17
CA SER A 240 0.05 -5.38 14.46
C SER A 240 0.20 -6.61 15.37
N VAL A 241 0.41 -6.40 16.67
CA VAL A 241 0.47 -7.50 17.65
C VAL A 241 -0.92 -8.11 17.87
N ILE A 242 -2.00 -7.31 17.86
CA ILE A 242 -3.37 -7.81 18.00
C ILE A 242 -3.68 -8.83 16.90
N PHE A 243 -3.37 -8.51 15.64
CA PHE A 243 -3.67 -9.40 14.50
C PHE A 243 -2.72 -10.58 14.34
N SER A 244 -1.46 -10.43 14.75
CA SER A 244 -0.43 -11.44 14.50
C SER A 244 0.54 -11.57 15.67
N PRO A 245 0.07 -12.00 16.86
CA PRO A 245 0.90 -12.07 18.09
C PRO A 245 2.05 -13.08 17.98
N SER A 246 1.93 -14.10 17.12
CA SER A 246 3.00 -15.07 16.86
C SER A 246 4.12 -14.50 15.97
N SER A 247 3.80 -13.48 15.17
CA SER A 247 4.70 -12.90 14.16
C SER A 247 5.15 -11.50 14.50
N CYS A 248 4.33 -10.72 15.21
CA CYS A 248 4.58 -9.32 15.54
C CYS A 248 4.84 -9.14 17.02
N TYR A 249 5.80 -8.29 17.35
CA TYR A 249 6.12 -7.88 18.71
C TYR A 249 6.59 -6.43 18.75
N VAL A 250 6.55 -5.84 19.94
CA VAL A 250 7.01 -4.46 20.14
C VAL A 250 8.44 -4.45 20.66
N LYS A 251 9.27 -3.58 20.09
CA LYS A 251 10.66 -3.36 20.56
C LYS A 251 11.05 -1.88 20.45
N PRO A 252 12.05 -1.43 21.23
CA PRO A 252 12.66 -0.14 21.02
C PRO A 252 13.36 -0.07 19.64
N MET A 253 13.24 1.07 18.99
CA MET A 253 13.90 1.37 17.72
C MET A 253 14.40 2.81 17.70
N GLY A 254 15.59 3.04 17.15
CA GLY A 254 16.28 4.31 17.01
C GLY A 254 17.55 4.37 17.84
N ASP A 255 18.52 5.20 17.40
CA ASP A 255 19.81 5.35 18.08
C ASP A 255 19.79 6.53 19.06
N LYS A 256 19.38 7.71 18.60
CA LYS A 256 19.34 8.94 19.41
C LYS A 256 18.01 9.15 20.13
N HIS A 257 16.92 8.74 19.52
CA HIS A 257 15.57 8.86 20.08
C HIS A 257 14.90 7.48 20.02
N LEU A 258 14.95 6.79 21.14
CA LEU A 258 14.28 5.50 21.30
C LEU A 258 12.75 5.69 21.26
N ARG A 259 12.10 4.92 20.41
CA ARG A 259 10.63 4.83 20.33
C ARG A 259 10.22 3.37 20.25
N LEU A 260 9.06 3.06 20.76
CA LEU A 260 8.48 1.73 20.55
C LEU A 260 8.01 1.59 19.11
N HIS A 261 8.31 0.44 18.53
CA HIS A 261 7.95 0.10 17.17
C HIS A 261 7.63 -1.38 17.05
N HIS A 262 6.70 -1.73 16.16
CA HIS A 262 6.47 -3.13 15.83
C HIS A 262 7.68 -3.73 15.09
N ALA A 263 7.93 -4.98 15.34
CA ALA A 263 8.90 -5.80 14.61
C ALA A 263 8.24 -7.10 14.16
N VAL A 264 8.68 -7.62 13.02
CA VAL A 264 8.11 -8.82 12.41
C VAL A 264 9.14 -9.95 12.44
N LYS A 265 8.73 -11.10 12.97
CA LYS A 265 9.42 -12.38 12.82
C LYS A 265 8.99 -12.98 11.47
N TRP A 266 9.74 -12.69 10.43
CA TRP A 266 9.38 -13.06 9.06
C TRP A 266 9.16 -14.56 8.87
N GLU A 267 9.91 -15.39 9.56
CA GLU A 267 9.75 -16.83 9.51
C GLU A 267 8.35 -17.30 9.93
N ASN A 268 7.70 -16.55 10.82
CA ASN A 268 6.34 -16.84 11.25
C ASN A 268 5.28 -16.14 10.40
N ALA A 269 5.63 -14.99 9.78
CA ALA A 269 4.70 -14.18 9.01
C ALA A 269 4.52 -14.68 7.56
N VAL A 270 5.51 -15.40 7.00
CA VAL A 270 5.40 -15.93 5.63
C VAL A 270 4.64 -17.26 5.61
N PRO A 271 3.93 -17.57 4.50
CA PRO A 271 3.17 -18.81 4.40
C PRO A 271 4.09 -20.03 4.44
N LYS A 272 3.69 -21.04 5.15
CA LYS A 272 4.28 -22.39 5.11
C LYS A 272 3.59 -23.28 4.06
N ILE A 273 2.33 -22.97 3.81
CA ILE A 273 1.49 -23.63 2.80
C ILE A 273 0.79 -22.51 2.03
N ILE A 274 0.78 -22.60 0.72
CA ILE A 274 0.03 -21.69 -0.15
C ILE A 274 -1.41 -22.16 -0.22
N SER A 275 -2.38 -21.23 -0.21
CA SER A 275 -3.79 -21.56 -0.39
C SER A 275 -4.02 -22.35 -1.67
N GLU A 276 -4.83 -23.40 -1.59
CA GLU A 276 -5.18 -24.25 -2.75
C GLU A 276 -5.83 -23.43 -3.88
N ASP A 277 -6.61 -22.40 -3.53
CA ASP A 277 -7.34 -21.55 -4.49
C ASP A 277 -6.44 -20.80 -5.47
N VAL A 278 -5.14 -20.72 -5.21
CA VAL A 278 -4.18 -19.97 -6.01
C VAL A 278 -2.98 -20.80 -6.46
N LYS A 279 -2.98 -22.10 -6.25
CA LYS A 279 -1.99 -22.98 -6.83
C LYS A 279 -2.17 -23.01 -8.35
N ILE A 280 -1.10 -22.80 -9.08
CA ILE A 280 -1.06 -22.80 -10.55
C ILE A 280 -0.55 -24.17 -11.00
#